data_43eb754b49834255c2e02773057c5d75
#
_entry.id   43eb754b49834255c2e02773057c5d75
#
_cell.length_a   1.000
_cell.length_b   1.000
_cell.length_c   1.000
_cell.angle_alpha   90.00
_cell.angle_beta   90.00
_cell.angle_gamma   90.00
#
_symmetry.space_group_name_H-M   'P 1'
#
loop_
_entity.id
_entity.type
_entity.pdbx_description
1 polymer ?
#
loop_
_entity_poly.entity_id
_entity_poly.type
_entity_poly.pdbx_seq_one_letter_code
_entity_poly.pdbx_strand_id
1 'polypeptide(L)'
;EISACLVGSEMCIRDSFMAGFKTLPNDSTGVCHIIEHTVLCGSKKFPLKEPFVNLLKGSMSTFLNAMTAYDWTAYPVASQNDKDFHNLMETYLDAVFAPISVLDPKPFLQEGWHYELLNKDDDLTIKGVVYNEMKGAMSSVDSQLCELILKRMYKDSGYGVNSGGNPKDIPNLTYEAYKEFYHKHYHPENALLVLYGKMDILSQLEFIDKEYLSYYKASGQRLKIEEPKPLIDLDYEEDYAISNSEKVENNSYIGMSFALPKSCLLYTSDAAD
;
A
#
# COMPACT_ATOMS: atom_id res chain seq x y z
N GLU A 1 5.92 10.42 19.12
CA GLU A 1 7.30 10.76 18.70
C GLU A 1 7.33 10.78 17.18
N ILE A 2 7.55 11.95 16.61
CA ILE A 2 7.84 12.11 15.19
C ILE A 2 9.32 11.71 15.03
N SER A 3 9.59 10.56 14.41
CA SER A 3 10.95 10.20 14.04
C SER A 3 11.29 10.89 12.72
N ALA A 4 11.88 12.09 12.81
CA ALA A 4 12.50 12.72 11.65
C ALA A 4 13.92 12.16 11.50
N CYS A 5 14.18 11.44 10.43
CA CYS A 5 15.54 11.04 10.07
C CYS A 5 16.18 12.18 9.26
N LEU A 6 17.03 12.97 9.93
CA LEU A 6 17.82 14.02 9.29
C LEU A 6 19.06 13.40 8.65
N VAL A 7 19.01 13.14 7.36
CA VAL A 7 20.20 12.87 6.56
C VAL A 7 20.46 14.11 5.70
N GLY A 8 21.22 15.04 6.26
CA GLY A 8 21.65 16.25 5.54
C GLY A 8 22.76 15.93 4.55
N SER A 9 22.54 16.19 3.26
CA SER A 9 23.61 16.32 2.28
C SER A 9 23.38 17.63 1.52
N GLU A 10 24.39 18.46 1.46
CA GLU A 10 24.38 19.72 0.69
C GLU A 10 24.18 19.50 -0.83
N MET A 11 24.14 18.25 -1.29
CA MET A 11 23.95 17.85 -2.68
C MET A 11 22.54 17.40 -3.03
N CYS A 12 21.56 17.47 -2.13
CA CYS A 12 20.18 17.15 -2.47
C CYS A 12 19.58 18.21 -3.40
N ILE A 13 19.29 17.80 -4.62
CA ILE A 13 18.72 18.65 -5.68
C ILE A 13 17.17 18.68 -5.56
N ARG A 14 16.58 17.82 -4.72
CA ARG A 14 15.14 17.66 -4.59
C ARG A 14 14.74 17.39 -3.15
N ASP A 15 13.65 18.03 -2.75
CA ASP A 15 13.02 17.75 -1.48
C ASP A 15 12.05 16.60 -1.61
N SER A 16 12.03 15.73 -0.61
CA SER A 16 11.22 14.52 -0.59
C SER A 16 10.44 14.40 0.71
N PHE A 17 9.21 13.94 0.60
CA PHE A 17 8.33 13.62 1.70
C PHE A 17 7.77 12.21 1.51
N MET A 18 7.56 11.49 2.61
CA MET A 18 6.84 10.22 2.59
C MET A 18 5.99 10.09 3.85
N ALA A 19 4.74 9.72 3.67
CA ALA A 19 3.89 9.22 4.74
C ALA A 19 3.79 7.70 4.61
N GLY A 20 4.24 6.95 5.64
CA GLY A 20 4.19 5.50 5.68
C GLY A 20 3.37 5.01 6.88
N PHE A 21 2.62 3.93 6.69
CA PHE A 21 1.77 3.32 7.72
C PHE A 21 2.04 1.83 7.81
N LYS A 22 1.94 1.28 9.01
CA LYS A 22 1.94 -0.17 9.19
C LYS A 22 0.57 -0.72 8.82
N THR A 23 0.51 -1.57 7.80
CA THR A 23 -0.74 -2.06 7.20
C THR A 23 -0.71 -3.57 6.98
N LEU A 24 -0.28 -4.33 7.99
CA LEU A 24 -0.32 -5.81 7.90
C LEU A 24 -1.77 -6.29 7.81
N PRO A 25 -2.17 -6.94 6.71
CA PRO A 25 -3.53 -7.45 6.53
C PRO A 25 -3.78 -8.73 7.34
N ASN A 26 -5.06 -9.04 7.56
CA ASN A 26 -5.48 -10.29 8.21
C ASN A 26 -5.99 -11.34 7.19
N ASP A 27 -6.28 -10.92 5.97
CA ASP A 27 -6.83 -11.74 4.89
C ASP A 27 -6.40 -11.23 3.51
N SER A 28 -6.75 -11.95 2.46
CA SER A 28 -6.40 -11.61 1.07
C SER A 28 -7.46 -10.77 0.37
N THR A 29 -8.27 -9.98 1.11
CA THR A 29 -9.28 -9.08 0.49
C THR A 29 -8.66 -7.86 -0.17
N GLY A 30 -7.36 -7.62 -0.02
CA GLY A 30 -6.66 -6.49 -0.61
C GLY A 30 -7.00 -5.14 0.01
N VAL A 31 -7.47 -5.13 1.25
CA VAL A 31 -7.88 -3.90 1.94
C VAL A 31 -6.78 -2.84 1.97
N CYS A 32 -5.50 -3.25 2.13
CA CYS A 32 -4.36 -2.34 2.13
C CYS A 32 -4.19 -1.64 0.79
N HIS A 33 -4.26 -2.39 -0.30
CA HIS A 33 -4.12 -1.91 -1.68
C HIS A 33 -5.31 -1.03 -2.10
N ILE A 34 -6.54 -1.45 -1.73
CA ILE A 34 -7.74 -0.65 -2.01
C ILE A 34 -7.70 0.68 -1.24
N ILE A 35 -7.21 0.71 0.00
CA ILE A 35 -7.03 1.97 0.73
C ILE A 35 -5.95 2.83 0.07
N GLU A 36 -4.85 2.24 -0.39
CA GLU A 36 -3.81 2.97 -1.12
C GLU A 36 -4.38 3.77 -2.28
N HIS A 37 -5.19 3.13 -3.14
CA HIS A 37 -5.85 3.78 -4.26
C HIS A 37 -6.88 4.83 -3.80
N THR A 38 -7.75 4.46 -2.89
CA THR A 38 -8.94 5.25 -2.55
C THR A 38 -8.65 6.51 -1.77
N VAL A 39 -7.59 6.57 -0.93
CA VAL A 39 -7.23 7.80 -0.23
C VAL A 39 -6.79 8.89 -1.21
N LEU A 40 -6.28 8.51 -2.38
CA LEU A 40 -5.89 9.43 -3.45
C LEU A 40 -7.04 9.86 -4.36
N CYS A 41 -8.27 9.38 -4.12
CA CYS A 41 -9.48 9.75 -4.88
C CYS A 41 -10.18 11.01 -4.38
N GLY A 42 -9.53 11.80 -3.53
CA GLY A 42 -10.04 13.05 -2.99
C GLY A 42 -10.01 13.11 -1.47
N SER A 43 -9.92 14.30 -0.96
CA SER A 43 -9.77 14.56 0.47
C SER A 43 -10.54 15.81 0.90
N LYS A 44 -10.55 16.08 2.18
CA LYS A 44 -11.33 17.20 2.77
C LYS A 44 -10.95 18.57 2.20
N LYS A 45 -9.65 18.85 2.08
CA LYS A 45 -9.16 20.13 1.49
C LYS A 45 -9.18 20.08 -0.04
N PHE A 46 -9.01 18.90 -0.62
CA PHE A 46 -8.93 18.68 -2.08
C PHE A 46 -10.04 17.75 -2.55
N PRO A 47 -11.32 18.18 -2.57
CA PRO A 47 -12.47 17.36 -2.93
C PRO A 47 -12.60 17.17 -4.45
N LEU A 48 -11.51 16.83 -5.11
CA LEU A 48 -11.42 16.57 -6.53
C LEU A 48 -11.61 15.06 -6.79
N LYS A 49 -12.18 14.71 -7.94
CA LYS A 49 -12.40 13.30 -8.29
C LYS A 49 -11.10 12.50 -8.41
N GLU A 50 -10.05 13.13 -8.92
CA GLU A 50 -8.75 12.50 -9.17
C GLU A 50 -7.61 13.49 -8.92
N PRO A 51 -7.37 13.92 -7.65
CA PRO A 51 -6.32 14.88 -7.35
C PRO A 51 -4.93 14.37 -7.74
N PHE A 52 -4.68 13.07 -7.59
CA PHE A 52 -3.43 12.42 -7.98
C PHE A 52 -3.12 12.59 -9.48
N VAL A 53 -4.10 12.34 -10.36
CA VAL A 53 -3.94 12.51 -11.81
C VAL A 53 -3.71 13.97 -12.17
N ASN A 54 -4.35 14.90 -11.47
CA ASN A 54 -4.15 16.34 -11.67
C ASN A 54 -2.74 16.77 -11.25
N LEU A 55 -2.22 16.22 -10.15
CA LEU A 55 -0.83 16.45 -9.73
C LEU A 55 0.17 15.89 -10.73
N LEU A 56 -0.03 14.67 -11.24
CA LEU A 56 0.83 14.09 -12.29
C LEU A 56 0.93 14.98 -13.53
N LYS A 57 -0.15 15.69 -13.87
CA LYS A 57 -0.20 16.55 -15.07
C LYS A 57 0.24 17.99 -14.83
N GLY A 58 0.10 18.49 -13.60
CA GLY A 58 0.22 19.90 -13.30
C GLY A 58 1.35 20.27 -12.36
N SER A 59 1.95 19.32 -11.63
CA SER A 59 3.05 19.59 -10.71
C SER A 59 4.41 19.50 -11.39
N MET A 60 5.42 20.03 -10.73
CA MET A 60 6.84 19.92 -11.09
C MET A 60 7.50 18.74 -10.37
N SER A 61 6.70 17.75 -9.95
CA SER A 61 7.16 16.57 -9.24
C SER A 61 8.25 15.83 -10.01
N THR A 62 9.28 15.42 -9.31
CA THR A 62 10.31 14.52 -9.84
C THR A 62 10.02 13.06 -9.48
N PHE A 63 9.18 12.86 -8.48
CA PHE A 63 8.66 11.56 -8.07
C PHE A 63 7.28 11.72 -7.41
N LEU A 64 6.34 10.89 -7.79
CA LEU A 64 4.98 10.84 -7.25
C LEU A 64 4.50 9.40 -7.33
N ASN A 65 4.23 8.78 -6.18
CA ASN A 65 3.78 7.39 -6.15
C ASN A 65 2.96 7.07 -4.88
N ALA A 66 2.34 5.90 -4.88
CA ALA A 66 1.85 5.20 -3.72
C ALA A 66 2.25 3.73 -3.83
N MET A 67 2.47 3.04 -2.73
CA MET A 67 3.00 1.68 -2.72
C MET A 67 2.45 0.90 -1.55
N THR A 68 1.96 -0.31 -1.80
CA THR A 68 1.59 -1.28 -0.78
C THR A 68 2.56 -2.46 -0.80
N ALA A 69 3.19 -2.73 0.34
CA ALA A 69 4.01 -3.90 0.57
C ALA A 69 3.27 -4.92 1.46
N TYR A 70 3.98 -5.89 2.01
CA TYR A 70 3.37 -6.92 2.84
C TYR A 70 2.80 -6.39 4.15
N ASP A 71 3.48 -5.43 4.80
CA ASP A 71 3.18 -4.95 6.15
C ASP A 71 3.21 -3.42 6.29
N TRP A 72 3.37 -2.71 5.17
CA TRP A 72 3.32 -1.25 5.14
C TRP A 72 2.74 -0.72 3.83
N THR A 73 2.16 0.47 3.91
CA THR A 73 1.72 1.27 2.76
C THR A 73 2.35 2.65 2.87
N ALA A 74 2.92 3.17 1.79
CA ALA A 74 3.64 4.43 1.77
C ALA A 74 3.27 5.31 0.58
N TYR A 75 3.34 6.61 0.82
CA TYR A 75 2.95 7.68 -0.09
C TYR A 75 4.11 8.66 -0.27
N PRO A 76 5.08 8.37 -1.14
CA PRO A 76 6.24 9.22 -1.37
C PRO A 76 5.99 10.25 -2.46
N VAL A 77 6.52 11.46 -2.23
CA VAL A 77 6.58 12.54 -3.22
C VAL A 77 7.92 13.25 -3.19
N ALA A 78 8.35 13.79 -4.32
CA ALA A 78 9.53 14.64 -4.40
C ALA A 78 9.38 15.73 -5.46
N SER A 79 9.94 16.91 -5.18
CA SER A 79 10.02 18.03 -6.12
C SER A 79 11.33 18.79 -5.97
N GLN A 80 11.72 19.47 -7.04
CA GLN A 80 12.86 20.42 -7.04
C GLN A 80 12.43 21.86 -6.75
N ASN A 81 11.14 22.12 -6.69
CA ASN A 81 10.56 23.43 -6.41
C ASN A 81 9.92 23.45 -5.03
N ASP A 82 10.36 24.33 -4.15
CA ASP A 82 9.92 24.40 -2.74
C ASP A 82 8.40 24.56 -2.59
N LYS A 83 7.79 25.39 -3.43
CA LYS A 83 6.34 25.61 -3.39
C LYS A 83 5.57 24.41 -3.87
N ASP A 84 6.02 23.77 -4.93
CA ASP A 84 5.43 22.54 -5.47
C ASP A 84 5.60 21.40 -4.47
N PHE A 85 6.78 21.25 -3.86
CA PHE A 85 7.03 20.28 -2.79
C PHE A 85 6.04 20.46 -1.63
N HIS A 86 5.86 21.68 -1.15
CA HIS A 86 4.91 21.95 -0.07
C HIS A 86 3.47 21.58 -0.47
N ASN A 87 3.04 21.95 -1.67
CA ASN A 87 1.70 21.62 -2.17
C ASN A 87 1.50 20.08 -2.30
N LEU A 88 2.51 19.36 -2.76
CA LEU A 88 2.48 17.89 -2.87
C LEU A 88 2.39 17.26 -1.49
N MET A 89 3.22 17.69 -0.54
CA MET A 89 3.21 17.21 0.84
C MET A 89 1.85 17.48 1.50
N GLU A 90 1.29 18.69 1.37
CA GLU A 90 -0.02 19.03 1.91
C GLU A 90 -1.12 18.15 1.29
N THR A 91 -1.12 17.97 -0.02
CA THR A 91 -2.12 17.13 -0.71
C THR A 91 -2.07 15.69 -0.22
N TYR A 92 -0.88 15.14 -0.03
CA TYR A 92 -0.71 13.76 0.45
C TYR A 92 -1.07 13.60 1.92
N LEU A 93 -0.72 14.57 2.77
CA LEU A 93 -1.15 14.59 4.17
C LEU A 93 -2.67 14.63 4.29
N ASP A 94 -3.32 15.50 3.52
CA ASP A 94 -4.79 15.57 3.55
C ASP A 94 -5.44 14.29 2.99
N ALA A 95 -4.87 13.72 1.94
CA ALA A 95 -5.31 12.46 1.38
C ALA A 95 -5.27 11.30 2.39
N VAL A 96 -4.17 11.14 3.13
CA VAL A 96 -4.01 10.01 4.05
C VAL A 96 -4.72 10.22 5.39
N PHE A 97 -4.89 11.47 5.88
CA PHE A 97 -5.52 11.75 7.17
C PHE A 97 -6.98 12.18 7.10
N ALA A 98 -7.46 12.63 5.94
CA ALA A 98 -8.83 13.10 5.77
C ALA A 98 -9.43 12.72 4.40
N PRO A 99 -9.34 11.45 3.95
CA PRO A 99 -9.84 11.03 2.65
C PRO A 99 -11.37 11.06 2.59
N ILE A 100 -11.91 11.37 1.42
CA ILE A 100 -13.36 11.31 1.17
C ILE A 100 -13.86 9.84 1.18
N SER A 101 -13.01 8.90 0.84
CA SER A 101 -13.36 7.48 0.69
C SER A 101 -13.92 6.82 1.96
N VAL A 102 -13.69 7.37 3.14
CA VAL A 102 -14.28 6.89 4.39
C VAL A 102 -15.65 7.49 4.68
N LEU A 103 -16.05 8.55 3.97
CA LEU A 103 -17.33 9.22 4.09
C LEU A 103 -18.28 8.89 2.94
N ASP A 104 -17.74 8.66 1.74
CA ASP A 104 -18.49 8.31 0.52
C ASP A 104 -17.98 6.94 0.01
N PRO A 105 -18.85 5.94 -0.17
CA PRO A 105 -18.45 4.62 -0.67
C PRO A 105 -18.04 4.60 -2.15
N LYS A 106 -18.27 5.66 -2.92
CA LYS A 106 -17.99 5.66 -4.36
C LYS A 106 -16.53 5.39 -4.72
N PRO A 107 -15.52 6.00 -4.08
CA PRO A 107 -14.13 5.63 -4.32
C PRO A 107 -13.84 4.15 -4.05
N PHE A 108 -14.38 3.60 -2.94
CA PHE A 108 -14.26 2.19 -2.63
C PHE A 108 -14.86 1.29 -3.73
N LEU A 109 -16.05 1.62 -4.22
CA LEU A 109 -16.71 0.86 -5.29
C LEU A 109 -15.96 0.99 -6.63
N GLN A 110 -15.41 2.15 -6.93
CA GLN A 110 -14.66 2.39 -8.18
C GLN A 110 -13.30 1.67 -8.15
N GLU A 111 -12.52 1.90 -7.10
CA GLU A 111 -11.15 1.39 -7.01
C GLU A 111 -11.09 -0.07 -6.53
N GLY A 112 -11.91 -0.43 -5.55
CA GLY A 112 -11.92 -1.77 -4.98
C GLY A 112 -12.65 -2.77 -5.87
N TRP A 113 -13.95 -2.89 -5.65
CA TRP A 113 -14.79 -3.80 -6.43
C TRP A 113 -16.29 -3.41 -6.36
N HIS A 114 -17.03 -3.78 -7.42
CA HIS A 114 -18.48 -3.66 -7.48
C HIS A 114 -19.05 -4.67 -8.49
N TYR A 115 -20.35 -4.93 -8.39
CA TYR A 115 -21.06 -5.66 -9.44
C TYR A 115 -21.43 -4.73 -10.61
N GLU A 116 -21.18 -5.18 -11.82
CA GLU A 116 -21.56 -4.48 -13.05
C GLU A 116 -22.52 -5.32 -13.89
N LEU A 117 -23.59 -4.70 -14.32
CA LEU A 117 -24.56 -5.23 -15.28
C LEU A 117 -24.76 -4.19 -16.38
N LEU A 118 -24.22 -4.42 -17.58
CA LEU A 118 -24.28 -3.45 -18.69
C LEU A 118 -25.66 -3.47 -19.37
N ASN A 119 -26.21 -4.67 -19.64
CA ASN A 119 -27.54 -4.86 -20.20
C ASN A 119 -28.33 -5.84 -19.34
N LYS A 120 -29.65 -5.77 -19.45
CA LYS A 120 -30.57 -6.57 -18.64
C LYS A 120 -30.38 -8.09 -18.80
N ASP A 121 -29.93 -8.52 -19.95
CA ASP A 121 -29.76 -9.93 -20.32
C ASP A 121 -28.30 -10.41 -20.22
N ASP A 122 -27.38 -9.54 -19.76
CA ASP A 122 -25.97 -9.88 -19.58
C ASP A 122 -25.77 -10.64 -18.26
N ASP A 123 -24.68 -11.38 -18.17
CA ASP A 123 -24.21 -11.96 -16.91
C ASP A 123 -23.68 -10.86 -15.99
N LEU A 124 -23.98 -11.01 -14.70
CA LEU A 124 -23.44 -10.15 -13.65
C LEU A 124 -21.93 -10.34 -13.55
N THR A 125 -21.17 -9.26 -13.68
CA THR A 125 -19.71 -9.27 -13.62
C THR A 125 -19.20 -8.50 -12.41
N ILE A 126 -17.96 -8.79 -11.98
CA ILE A 126 -17.27 -8.03 -10.94
C ILE A 126 -16.24 -7.14 -11.62
N LYS A 127 -16.23 -5.86 -11.24
CA LYS A 127 -15.32 -4.83 -11.73
C LYS A 127 -14.71 -4.07 -10.56
N GLY A 128 -13.66 -3.33 -10.82
CA GLY A 128 -12.92 -2.47 -9.90
C GLY A 128 -11.49 -2.32 -10.39
N VAL A 129 -10.84 -1.22 -10.10
CA VAL A 129 -9.47 -0.98 -10.57
C VAL A 129 -8.53 -2.03 -9.96
N VAL A 130 -8.47 -2.11 -8.64
CA VAL A 130 -7.64 -3.08 -7.90
C VAL A 130 -8.05 -4.53 -8.22
N TYR A 131 -9.36 -4.80 -8.29
CA TYR A 131 -9.83 -6.14 -8.68
C TYR A 131 -9.28 -6.58 -10.05
N ASN A 132 -9.36 -5.70 -11.04
CA ASN A 132 -8.89 -6.01 -12.40
C ASN A 132 -7.37 -6.10 -12.47
N GLU A 133 -6.66 -5.23 -11.75
CA GLU A 133 -5.20 -5.26 -11.64
C GLU A 133 -4.74 -6.59 -11.04
N MET A 134 -5.30 -6.97 -9.90
CA MET A 134 -4.94 -8.22 -9.23
C MET A 134 -5.36 -9.45 -10.02
N LYS A 135 -6.47 -9.39 -10.77
CA LYS A 135 -6.83 -10.45 -11.73
C LYS A 135 -5.78 -10.62 -12.81
N GLY A 136 -5.20 -9.52 -13.29
CA GLY A 136 -4.06 -9.54 -14.22
C GLY A 136 -2.79 -10.09 -13.57
N ALA A 137 -2.42 -9.59 -12.41
CA ALA A 137 -1.22 -10.02 -11.68
C ALA A 137 -1.25 -11.52 -11.32
N MET A 138 -2.39 -12.02 -10.84
CA MET A 138 -2.59 -13.42 -10.45
C MET A 138 -2.83 -14.36 -11.63
N SER A 139 -2.84 -13.88 -12.87
CA SER A 139 -2.83 -14.74 -14.06
C SER A 139 -1.46 -15.37 -14.33
N SER A 140 -0.38 -14.80 -13.77
CA SER A 140 0.98 -15.33 -13.87
C SER A 140 1.16 -16.54 -12.93
N VAL A 141 1.71 -17.63 -13.45
CA VAL A 141 2.04 -18.83 -12.65
C VAL A 141 3.09 -18.50 -11.60
N ASP A 142 4.08 -17.66 -11.91
CA ASP A 142 5.09 -17.22 -10.94
C ASP A 142 4.46 -16.47 -9.76
N SER A 143 3.50 -15.61 -10.02
CA SER A 143 2.76 -14.90 -8.95
C SER A 143 1.96 -15.87 -8.08
N GLN A 144 1.30 -16.84 -8.69
CA GLN A 144 0.55 -17.88 -7.95
C GLN A 144 1.49 -18.76 -7.11
N LEU A 145 2.65 -19.14 -7.65
CA LEU A 145 3.65 -19.91 -6.93
C LEU A 145 4.23 -19.14 -5.74
N CYS A 146 4.56 -17.85 -5.93
CA CYS A 146 5.02 -16.99 -4.84
C CYS A 146 3.96 -16.85 -3.73
N GLU A 147 2.69 -16.63 -4.10
CA GLU A 147 1.59 -16.56 -3.12
C GLU A 147 1.42 -17.87 -2.37
N LEU A 148 1.48 -19.02 -3.06
CA LEU A 148 1.40 -20.33 -2.45
C LEU A 148 2.52 -20.55 -1.42
N ILE A 149 3.76 -20.22 -1.78
CA ILE A 149 4.92 -20.34 -0.90
C ILE A 149 4.72 -19.52 0.37
N LEU A 150 4.37 -18.24 0.23
CA LEU A 150 4.16 -17.36 1.39
C LEU A 150 2.99 -17.83 2.27
N LYS A 151 1.88 -18.24 1.65
CA LYS A 151 0.71 -18.77 2.36
C LYS A 151 1.05 -20.03 3.17
N ARG A 152 1.93 -20.87 2.68
CA ARG A 152 2.36 -22.10 3.36
C ARG A 152 3.37 -21.79 4.45
N MET A 153 4.38 -20.98 4.16
CA MET A 153 5.42 -20.62 5.12
C MET A 153 4.89 -19.79 6.30
N TYR A 154 3.94 -18.89 6.07
CA TYR A 154 3.45 -17.93 7.06
C TYR A 154 1.95 -18.08 7.34
N LYS A 155 1.46 -19.31 7.31
CA LYS A 155 0.04 -19.69 7.37
C LYS A 155 -0.79 -18.94 8.43
N ASP A 156 -0.22 -18.70 9.60
CA ASP A 156 -0.92 -18.13 10.75
C ASP A 156 -0.55 -16.64 10.99
N SER A 157 -0.10 -15.94 9.94
CA SER A 157 0.26 -14.53 10.03
C SER A 157 -0.20 -13.74 8.81
N GLY A 158 -0.25 -12.40 8.95
CA GLY A 158 -0.55 -11.49 7.84
C GLY A 158 0.46 -11.55 6.68
N TYR A 159 1.63 -12.18 6.87
CA TYR A 159 2.59 -12.41 5.80
C TYR A 159 2.25 -13.62 4.92
N GLY A 160 1.32 -14.47 5.37
CA GLY A 160 0.80 -15.60 4.59
C GLY A 160 -0.40 -15.25 3.73
N VAL A 161 -0.82 -13.99 3.69
CA VAL A 161 -1.93 -13.50 2.87
C VAL A 161 -1.43 -12.51 1.82
N ASN A 162 -2.22 -12.31 0.77
CA ASN A 162 -1.87 -11.38 -0.30
C ASN A 162 -2.32 -9.96 0.06
N SER A 163 -1.39 -9.07 0.42
CA SER A 163 -1.68 -7.67 0.77
C SER A 163 -2.28 -6.87 -0.39
N GLY A 164 -1.92 -7.22 -1.64
CA GLY A 164 -2.51 -6.65 -2.84
C GLY A 164 -3.94 -7.12 -3.11
N GLY A 165 -4.31 -8.27 -2.56
CA GLY A 165 -5.61 -8.92 -2.70
C GLY A 165 -5.62 -10.08 -3.68
N ASN A 166 -6.32 -11.14 -3.32
CA ASN A 166 -6.61 -12.24 -4.23
C ASN A 166 -7.97 -11.98 -4.92
N PRO A 167 -8.09 -12.08 -6.24
CA PRO A 167 -9.35 -11.84 -6.95
C PRO A 167 -10.54 -12.68 -6.45
N LYS A 168 -10.28 -13.84 -5.84
CA LYS A 168 -11.33 -14.68 -5.23
C LYS A 168 -11.82 -14.12 -3.90
N ASP A 169 -10.98 -13.36 -3.20
CA ASP A 169 -11.24 -12.87 -1.85
C ASP A 169 -11.63 -11.38 -1.84
N ILE A 170 -11.15 -10.58 -2.79
CA ILE A 170 -11.48 -9.14 -2.91
C ILE A 170 -12.98 -8.86 -2.81
N PRO A 171 -13.89 -9.63 -3.46
CA PRO A 171 -15.32 -9.38 -3.36
C PRO A 171 -15.95 -9.65 -1.99
N ASN A 172 -15.19 -10.20 -1.04
CA ASN A 172 -15.64 -10.37 0.34
C ASN A 172 -15.39 -9.14 1.21
N LEU A 173 -14.59 -8.16 0.72
CA LEU A 173 -14.34 -6.93 1.46
C LEU A 173 -15.59 -6.05 1.49
N THR A 174 -16.11 -5.81 2.68
CA THR A 174 -17.21 -4.86 2.89
C THR A 174 -16.68 -3.45 3.09
N TYR A 175 -17.53 -2.45 2.82
CA TYR A 175 -17.17 -1.05 3.08
C TYR A 175 -16.97 -0.75 4.57
N GLU A 176 -17.66 -1.46 5.45
CA GLU A 176 -17.50 -1.38 6.91
C GLU A 176 -16.12 -1.88 7.32
N ALA A 177 -15.69 -3.06 6.86
CA ALA A 177 -14.36 -3.61 7.15
C ALA A 177 -13.23 -2.71 6.60
N TYR A 178 -13.44 -2.13 5.40
CA TYR A 178 -12.55 -1.13 4.81
C TYR A 178 -12.38 0.08 5.74
N LYS A 179 -13.48 0.67 6.25
CA LYS A 179 -13.42 1.82 7.18
C LYS A 179 -12.76 1.47 8.50
N GLU A 180 -13.07 0.29 9.07
CA GLU A 180 -12.45 -0.18 10.31
C GLU A 180 -10.93 -0.32 10.16
N PHE A 181 -10.48 -0.90 9.04
CA PHE A 181 -9.06 -1.04 8.75
C PHE A 181 -8.39 0.33 8.61
N TYR A 182 -9.00 1.24 7.85
CA TYR A 182 -8.48 2.60 7.71
C TYR A 182 -8.34 3.29 9.07
N HIS A 183 -9.38 3.36 9.89
CA HIS A 183 -9.33 4.04 11.19
C HIS A 183 -8.34 3.43 12.16
N LYS A 184 -8.10 2.12 12.07
CA LYS A 184 -7.12 1.42 12.89
C LYS A 184 -5.67 1.72 12.46
N HIS A 185 -5.42 1.76 11.16
CA HIS A 185 -4.05 1.79 10.62
C HIS A 185 -3.57 3.19 10.24
N TYR A 186 -4.46 4.07 9.75
CA TYR A 186 -4.14 5.42 9.28
C TYR A 186 -4.29 6.47 10.39
N HIS A 187 -3.64 6.20 11.51
CA HIS A 187 -3.57 7.11 12.66
C HIS A 187 -2.15 7.63 12.81
N PRO A 188 -1.94 8.92 13.23
CA PRO A 188 -0.59 9.48 13.40
C PRO A 188 0.36 8.67 14.27
N GLU A 189 -0.13 8.00 15.32
CA GLU A 189 0.69 7.12 16.17
C GLU A 189 1.25 5.90 15.43
N ASN A 190 0.62 5.52 14.31
CA ASN A 190 1.04 4.42 13.45
C ASN A 190 1.79 4.89 12.20
N ALA A 191 1.88 6.20 12.01
CA ALA A 191 2.54 6.82 10.86
C ALA A 191 4.06 6.96 11.09
N LEU A 192 4.81 6.83 10.00
CA LEU A 192 6.18 7.29 9.86
C LEU A 192 6.22 8.38 8.79
N LEU A 193 6.48 9.62 9.21
CA LEU A 193 6.67 10.73 8.29
C LEU A 193 8.16 10.95 8.07
N VAL A 194 8.59 10.97 6.82
CA VAL A 194 9.99 11.16 6.42
C VAL A 194 10.10 12.44 5.60
N LEU A 195 11.01 13.31 5.99
CA LEU A 195 11.41 14.53 5.28
C LEU A 195 12.89 14.42 4.94
N TYR A 196 13.25 14.63 3.68
CA TYR A 196 14.63 14.58 3.21
C TYR A 196 14.87 15.64 2.14
N GLY A 197 15.90 16.47 2.31
CA GLY A 197 16.25 17.49 1.34
C GLY A 197 16.82 18.77 1.96
N LYS A 198 16.72 19.87 1.21
CA LYS A 198 17.18 21.22 1.62
C LYS A 198 16.07 22.09 2.21
N MET A 199 14.83 21.63 2.26
CA MET A 199 13.70 22.38 2.79
C MET A 199 13.99 22.92 4.19
N ASP A 200 13.31 24.00 4.58
CA ASP A 200 13.24 24.42 5.97
C ASP A 200 12.42 23.41 6.78
N ILE A 201 13.13 22.43 7.35
CA ILE A 201 12.52 21.30 8.08
C ILE A 201 11.65 21.79 9.25
N LEU A 202 12.09 22.82 9.99
CA LEU A 202 11.34 23.33 11.13
C LEU A 202 9.98 23.87 10.68
N SER A 203 9.96 24.67 9.63
CA SER A 203 8.73 25.19 9.05
C SER A 203 7.79 24.07 8.57
N GLN A 204 8.32 23.01 7.93
CA GLN A 204 7.49 21.88 7.51
C GLN A 204 6.95 21.07 8.70
N LEU A 205 7.75 20.86 9.75
CA LEU A 205 7.29 20.17 10.96
C LEU A 205 6.21 20.96 11.69
N GLU A 206 6.38 22.30 11.83
CA GLU A 206 5.35 23.17 12.41
C GLU A 206 4.05 23.12 11.61
N PHE A 207 4.14 23.12 10.27
CA PHE A 207 2.99 22.98 9.40
C PHE A 207 2.27 21.64 9.60
N ILE A 208 3.02 20.54 9.59
CA ILE A 208 2.46 19.19 9.77
C ILE A 208 1.77 19.07 11.13
N ASP A 209 2.42 19.53 12.19
CA ASP A 209 1.86 19.48 13.54
C ASP A 209 0.57 20.29 13.64
N LYS A 210 0.63 21.55 13.23
CA LYS A 210 -0.49 22.49 13.35
C LYS A 210 -1.69 22.08 12.49
N GLU A 211 -1.47 21.69 11.24
CA GLU A 211 -2.55 21.46 10.28
C GLU A 211 -3.11 20.04 10.32
N TYR A 212 -2.34 19.06 10.82
CA TYR A 212 -2.72 17.65 10.77
C TYR A 212 -2.64 16.93 12.12
N LEU A 213 -1.52 17.00 12.86
CA LEU A 213 -1.30 16.15 14.01
C LEU A 213 -1.98 16.65 15.28
N SER A 214 -2.06 17.97 15.50
CA SER A 214 -2.64 18.58 16.71
C SER A 214 -4.12 18.23 16.92
N TYR A 215 -4.82 17.78 15.90
CA TYR A 215 -6.24 17.37 15.99
C TYR A 215 -6.42 15.96 16.57
N TYR A 216 -5.35 15.15 16.60
CA TYR A 216 -5.39 13.80 17.11
C TYR A 216 -5.00 13.75 18.59
N LYS A 217 -5.71 12.93 19.34
CA LYS A 217 -5.33 12.63 20.73
C LYS A 217 -4.49 11.36 20.74
N ALA A 218 -3.41 11.37 21.51
CA ALA A 218 -2.63 10.17 21.73
C ALA A 218 -3.52 9.08 22.35
N SER A 219 -3.59 7.93 21.70
CA SER A 219 -4.35 6.77 22.18
C SER A 219 -3.48 5.83 23.00
N GLY A 220 -2.15 5.92 22.86
CA GLY A 220 -1.17 4.99 23.41
C GLY A 220 -1.21 3.60 22.75
N GLN A 221 -1.96 3.44 21.67
CA GLN A 221 -2.16 2.16 20.97
C GLN A 221 -1.36 2.11 19.67
N ARG A 222 -0.04 2.22 19.78
CA ARG A 222 0.83 2.04 18.62
C ARG A 222 0.78 0.58 18.16
N LEU A 223 0.47 0.35 16.88
CA LEU A 223 0.44 -0.99 16.31
C LEU A 223 1.84 -1.62 16.34
N LYS A 224 1.89 -2.84 16.86
CA LYS A 224 3.08 -3.68 16.84
C LYS A 224 2.85 -4.79 15.82
N ILE A 225 3.79 -4.93 14.90
CA ILE A 225 3.84 -6.07 14.00
C ILE A 225 4.74 -7.09 14.67
N GLU A 226 4.19 -8.26 14.97
CA GLU A 226 4.98 -9.37 15.52
C GLU A 226 5.85 -9.97 14.40
N GLU A 227 7.03 -10.39 14.77
CA GLU A 227 7.94 -11.06 13.85
C GLU A 227 7.33 -12.41 13.41
N PRO A 228 7.14 -12.63 12.10
CA PRO A 228 6.56 -13.87 11.63
C PRO A 228 7.52 -15.02 11.85
N LYS A 229 6.97 -16.17 12.24
CA LYS A 229 7.73 -17.42 12.36
C LYS A 229 7.42 -18.27 11.14
N PRO A 230 8.37 -18.42 10.20
CA PRO A 230 8.14 -19.26 9.03
C PRO A 230 8.08 -20.72 9.45
N LEU A 231 7.16 -21.47 8.83
CA LEU A 231 7.21 -22.93 8.84
C LEU A 231 8.31 -23.37 7.87
N ILE A 232 9.09 -24.36 8.27
CA ILE A 232 10.19 -24.93 7.49
C ILE A 232 9.91 -26.39 7.20
N ASP A 233 10.69 -27.00 6.30
CA ASP A 233 10.58 -28.42 5.91
C ASP A 233 9.19 -28.77 5.35
N LEU A 234 8.65 -27.88 4.53
CA LEU A 234 7.38 -28.06 3.85
C LEU A 234 7.61 -28.61 2.45
N ASP A 235 6.84 -29.64 2.10
CA ASP A 235 6.76 -30.19 0.76
C ASP A 235 5.29 -30.18 0.33
N TYR A 236 4.98 -29.46 -0.77
CA TYR A 236 3.62 -29.28 -1.26
C TYR A 236 3.57 -29.43 -2.77
N GLU A 237 2.54 -30.10 -3.24
CA GLU A 237 2.13 -30.17 -4.62
C GLU A 237 0.73 -29.56 -4.74
N GLU A 238 0.52 -28.68 -5.71
CA GLU A 238 -0.77 -28.05 -5.96
C GLU A 238 -0.98 -27.80 -7.46
N ASP A 239 -2.18 -28.04 -7.92
CA ASP A 239 -2.57 -27.78 -9.31
C ASP A 239 -2.83 -26.27 -9.52
N TYR A 240 -2.45 -25.76 -10.68
CA TYR A 240 -2.76 -24.40 -11.08
C TYR A 240 -3.58 -24.38 -12.38
N ALA A 241 -4.37 -23.32 -12.55
CA ALA A 241 -5.20 -23.14 -13.72
C ALA A 241 -4.36 -22.67 -14.92
N ILE A 242 -4.53 -23.34 -16.05
CA ILE A 242 -3.97 -22.96 -17.35
C ILE A 242 -5.09 -22.56 -18.32
N SER A 243 -4.76 -21.81 -19.37
CA SER A 243 -5.73 -21.50 -20.42
C SER A 243 -6.00 -22.75 -21.29
N ASN A 244 -7.19 -22.82 -21.90
CA ASN A 244 -7.56 -23.92 -22.79
C ASN A 244 -6.65 -24.07 -24.03
N SER A 245 -5.85 -23.05 -24.34
CA SER A 245 -4.90 -23.02 -25.46
C SER A 245 -3.51 -23.51 -25.06
N GLU A 246 -3.21 -23.68 -23.78
CA GLU A 246 -1.91 -24.13 -23.28
C GLU A 246 -1.83 -25.64 -23.23
N LYS A 247 -0.62 -26.16 -23.50
CA LYS A 247 -0.35 -27.60 -23.39
C LYS A 247 -0.06 -27.95 -21.93
N VAL A 248 -0.66 -29.03 -21.45
CA VAL A 248 -0.42 -29.54 -20.09
C VAL A 248 0.97 -30.19 -19.97
N GLU A 249 1.48 -30.77 -21.06
CA GLU A 249 2.74 -31.49 -21.06
C GLU A 249 3.94 -30.57 -20.83
N ASN A 250 4.82 -30.94 -19.91
CA ASN A 250 6.03 -30.21 -19.52
C ASN A 250 5.76 -28.82 -18.95
N ASN A 251 4.62 -28.59 -18.33
CA ASN A 251 4.21 -27.33 -17.77
C ASN A 251 4.14 -27.43 -16.23
N SER A 252 5.25 -27.84 -15.61
CA SER A 252 5.40 -27.93 -14.16
C SER A 252 6.40 -26.88 -13.67
N TYR A 253 6.12 -26.30 -12.52
CA TYR A 253 6.96 -25.28 -11.88
C TYR A 253 7.42 -25.81 -10.53
N ILE A 254 8.67 -25.55 -10.19
CA ILE A 254 9.25 -25.92 -8.90
C ILE A 254 9.73 -24.63 -8.23
N GLY A 255 9.22 -24.36 -7.02
CA GLY A 255 9.64 -23.26 -6.17
C GLY A 255 10.39 -23.78 -4.94
N MET A 256 11.52 -23.14 -4.62
CA MET A 256 12.21 -23.33 -3.34
C MET A 256 12.30 -22.01 -2.62
N SER A 257 12.03 -22.01 -1.32
CA SER A 257 12.12 -20.81 -0.48
C SER A 257 12.93 -21.10 0.79
N PHE A 258 13.70 -20.11 1.22
CA PHE A 258 14.54 -20.18 2.40
C PHE A 258 14.18 -19.03 3.34
N ALA A 259 13.95 -19.34 4.62
CA ALA A 259 13.82 -18.33 5.65
C ALA A 259 15.22 -17.82 6.03
N LEU A 260 15.47 -16.53 5.78
CA LEU A 260 16.71 -15.87 6.15
C LEU A 260 16.54 -15.07 7.45
N PRO A 261 17.62 -14.81 8.20
CA PRO A 261 17.60 -13.86 9.32
C PRO A 261 17.16 -12.47 8.86
N LYS A 262 16.83 -11.60 9.83
CA LYS A 262 16.50 -10.19 9.53
C LYS A 262 17.56 -9.54 8.65
N SER A 263 17.12 -8.83 7.63
CA SER A 263 18.00 -8.17 6.64
C SER A 263 19.03 -7.22 7.27
N CYS A 264 18.76 -6.64 8.44
CA CYS A 264 19.72 -5.80 9.14
C CYS A 264 20.98 -6.56 9.62
N LEU A 265 20.93 -7.89 9.70
CA LEU A 265 22.09 -8.73 10.00
C LEU A 265 22.95 -9.06 8.77
N LEU A 266 22.35 -8.96 7.58
CA LEU A 266 23.04 -9.14 6.29
C LEU A 266 23.86 -7.88 5.89
N TYR A 267 23.43 -6.70 6.38
CA TYR A 267 24.13 -5.44 6.06
C TYR A 267 25.56 -5.35 6.62
N THR A 268 25.91 -6.22 7.56
CA THR A 268 27.25 -6.25 8.14
C THR A 268 28.21 -7.15 7.37
N SER A 269 27.73 -7.98 6.43
CA SER A 269 28.61 -8.86 5.63
C SER A 269 29.03 -8.24 4.30
N ASP A 270 28.20 -7.38 3.68
CA ASP A 270 28.51 -6.74 2.41
C ASP A 270 29.35 -5.46 2.54
N ALA A 271 29.58 -4.97 3.76
CA ALA A 271 30.44 -3.81 4.00
C ALA A 271 31.92 -4.19 4.18
N ALA A 272 32.27 -5.46 3.97
CA ALA A 272 33.61 -5.99 4.20
C ALA A 272 34.36 -6.41 2.90
N ASP A 273 33.77 -6.23 1.72
CA ASP A 273 34.42 -6.49 0.42
C ASP A 273 34.79 -5.20 -0.33
#